data_12c216a1f1572d78bfc8ddafd647f42b
#
_entry.id   12c216a1f1572d78bfc8ddafd647f42b
#
_cell.length_a   1.000
_cell.length_b   1.000
_cell.length_c   1.000
_cell.angle_alpha   90.00
_cell.angle_beta   90.00
_cell.angle_gamma   90.00
#
_symmetry.space_group_name_H-M   'P 1'
#
loop_
_entity.id
_entity.type
_entity.pdbx_description
1 polymer ?
#
loop_
_entity_poly.entity_id
_entity_poly.type
_entity_poly.pdbx_seq_one_letter_code
_entity_poly.pdbx_strand_id
1 'polypeptide(L)'
;MNEYKDERDILEKDIKALEGKSATYSGVRFVMFLAALAGLIIGIYDNRVTVLILGIIAAVAFVAMVFIHGKLSEELEYKKAKSEVLRRYIERFGDGWKKFEDNGAQYLGDDDLVARDMDLLGQSSLYQFICVAGTEEGKRAL
;
A
#
# COMPACT_ATOMS: atom_id res chain seq x y z
N MET A 1 -6.13 -12.20 -21.81
CA MET A 1 -6.67 -12.57 -20.48
C MET A 1 -5.69 -13.40 -19.66
N ASN A 2 -5.10 -14.45 -20.22
CA ASN A 2 -4.10 -15.27 -19.50
C ASN A 2 -2.86 -14.45 -19.10
N GLU A 3 -2.36 -13.59 -19.99
CA GLU A 3 -1.21 -12.71 -19.73
C GLU A 3 -1.41 -11.83 -18.49
N TYR A 4 -2.57 -11.18 -18.34
CA TYR A 4 -2.87 -10.37 -17.15
C TYR A 4 -2.96 -11.19 -15.86
N LYS A 5 -3.42 -12.44 -15.94
CA LYS A 5 -3.45 -13.35 -14.78
C LYS A 5 -2.04 -13.77 -14.39
N ASP A 6 -1.21 -14.13 -15.37
CA ASP A 6 0.18 -14.51 -15.12
C ASP A 6 0.98 -13.35 -14.52
N GLU A 7 0.79 -12.12 -15.04
CA GLU A 7 1.43 -10.92 -14.49
C GLU A 7 0.98 -10.65 -13.05
N ARG A 8 -0.31 -10.77 -12.75
CA ARG A 8 -0.82 -10.62 -11.39
C ARG A 8 -0.22 -11.67 -10.44
N ASP A 9 -0.16 -12.93 -10.86
CA ASP A 9 0.35 -14.02 -10.02
C ASP A 9 1.85 -13.85 -9.72
N ILE A 10 2.63 -13.29 -10.66
CA ILE A 10 4.03 -12.91 -10.42
C ILE A 10 4.09 -11.77 -9.40
N LEU A 11 3.27 -10.72 -9.57
CA LEU A 11 3.22 -9.60 -8.64
C LEU A 11 2.81 -10.03 -7.21
N GLU A 12 1.85 -10.92 -7.07
CA GLU A 12 1.44 -11.44 -5.75
C GLU A 12 2.55 -12.21 -5.05
N LYS A 13 3.37 -12.98 -5.79
CA LYS A 13 4.54 -13.64 -5.23
C LYS A 13 5.60 -12.63 -4.75
N ASP A 14 5.85 -11.61 -5.55
CA ASP A 14 6.77 -10.52 -5.20
C ASP A 14 6.28 -9.75 -3.97
N ILE A 15 4.99 -9.42 -3.91
CA ILE A 15 4.36 -8.75 -2.76
C ILE A 15 4.58 -9.56 -1.49
N LYS A 16 4.27 -10.86 -1.49
CA LYS A 16 4.48 -11.73 -0.34
C LYS A 16 5.94 -11.80 0.10
N ALA A 17 6.87 -11.85 -0.85
CA ALA A 17 8.30 -11.85 -0.55
C ALA A 17 8.76 -10.52 0.09
N LEU A 18 8.25 -9.39 -0.41
CA LEU A 18 8.54 -8.06 0.12
C LEU A 18 7.89 -7.82 1.49
N GLU A 19 6.66 -8.30 1.70
CA GLU A 19 5.99 -8.25 3.01
C GLU A 19 6.76 -9.02 4.08
N GLY A 20 7.24 -10.23 3.76
CA GLY A 20 8.08 -11.00 4.67
C GLY A 20 9.36 -10.26 5.05
N LYS A 21 10.04 -9.62 4.08
CA LYS A 21 11.21 -8.78 4.34
C LYS A 21 10.85 -7.56 5.19
N SER A 22 9.77 -6.86 4.86
CA SER A 22 9.32 -5.67 5.60
C SER A 22 9.03 -5.98 7.07
N ALA A 23 8.35 -7.10 7.37
CA ALA A 23 8.08 -7.53 8.72
C ALA A 23 9.37 -7.80 9.51
N THR A 24 10.35 -8.48 8.89
CA THR A 24 11.66 -8.75 9.50
C THR A 24 12.42 -7.45 9.81
N TYR A 25 12.45 -6.50 8.85
CA TYR A 25 13.12 -5.20 9.06
C TYR A 25 12.46 -4.38 10.16
N SER A 26 11.15 -4.44 10.32
CA SER A 26 10.43 -3.77 11.41
C SER A 26 10.87 -4.27 12.78
N GLY A 27 10.99 -5.60 12.95
CA GLY A 27 11.48 -6.20 14.21
C GLY A 27 12.94 -5.82 14.51
N VAL A 28 13.82 -5.95 13.54
CA VAL A 28 15.25 -5.58 13.68
C VAL A 28 15.40 -4.11 14.05
N ARG A 29 14.62 -3.21 13.40
CA ARG A 29 14.62 -1.78 13.69
C ARG A 29 14.28 -1.49 15.14
N PHE A 30 13.27 -2.17 15.69
CA PHE A 30 12.84 -1.98 17.08
C PHE A 30 13.94 -2.39 18.05
N VAL A 31 14.58 -3.55 17.83
CA VAL A 31 15.71 -4.02 18.66
C VAL A 31 16.90 -3.06 18.60
N MET A 32 17.26 -2.59 17.39
CA MET A 32 18.34 -1.62 17.20
C MET A 32 18.06 -0.28 17.91
N PHE A 33 16.83 0.18 17.89
CA PHE A 33 16.43 1.39 18.61
C PHE A 33 16.63 1.24 20.12
N LEU A 34 16.19 0.12 20.70
CA LEU A 34 16.38 -0.15 22.12
C LEU A 34 17.87 -0.28 22.49
N ALA A 35 18.66 -0.93 21.66
CA ALA A 35 20.10 -1.07 21.88
C ALA A 35 20.83 0.28 21.80
N ALA A 36 20.48 1.14 20.85
CA ALA A 36 21.03 2.49 20.72
C ALA A 36 20.67 3.34 21.96
N LEU A 37 19.40 3.31 22.37
CA LEU A 37 18.93 4.06 23.54
C LEU A 37 19.62 3.61 24.83
N ALA A 38 19.71 2.30 25.05
CA ALA A 38 20.40 1.73 26.22
C ALA A 38 21.89 2.08 26.22
N GLY A 39 22.56 1.97 25.07
CA GLY A 39 23.97 2.31 24.93
C GLY A 39 24.26 3.79 25.22
N LEU A 40 23.39 4.70 24.77
CA LEU A 40 23.53 6.12 25.08
C LEU A 40 23.31 6.42 26.57
N ILE A 41 22.27 5.84 27.18
CA ILE A 41 21.96 6.06 28.60
C ILE A 41 23.08 5.54 29.48
N ILE A 42 23.54 4.30 29.28
CA ILE A 42 24.62 3.68 30.07
C ILE A 42 25.94 4.42 29.83
N GLY A 43 26.24 4.79 28.58
CA GLY A 43 27.45 5.52 28.24
C GLY A 43 27.58 6.87 28.93
N ILE A 44 26.46 7.60 29.09
CA ILE A 44 26.41 8.87 29.77
C ILE A 44 26.48 8.66 31.31
N TYR A 45 25.68 7.71 31.84
CA TYR A 45 25.56 7.49 33.28
C TYR A 45 26.88 6.97 33.89
N ASP A 46 27.51 5.98 33.25
CA ASP A 46 28.76 5.35 33.72
C ASP A 46 30.02 6.11 33.29
N ASN A 47 29.85 7.23 32.54
CA ASN A 47 30.95 8.03 31.97
C ASN A 47 31.96 7.17 31.14
N ARG A 48 31.43 6.11 30.46
CA ARG A 48 32.22 5.20 29.64
C ARG A 48 32.17 5.62 28.18
N VAL A 49 33.21 6.28 27.72
CA VAL A 49 33.32 6.79 26.34
C VAL A 49 33.19 5.69 25.29
N THR A 50 33.67 4.49 25.55
CA THR A 50 33.54 3.34 24.63
C THR A 50 32.10 2.91 24.42
N VAL A 51 31.29 2.87 25.49
CA VAL A 51 29.86 2.52 25.42
C VAL A 51 29.08 3.62 24.71
N LEU A 52 29.43 4.88 24.94
CA LEU A 52 28.83 6.02 24.27
C LEU A 52 29.06 5.96 22.74
N ILE A 53 30.30 5.67 22.31
CA ILE A 53 30.64 5.54 20.88
C ILE A 53 29.82 4.41 20.24
N LEU A 54 29.69 3.25 20.91
CA LEU A 54 28.89 2.13 20.41
C LEU A 54 27.40 2.51 20.30
N GLY A 55 26.87 3.27 21.26
CA GLY A 55 25.49 3.79 21.20
C GLY A 55 25.27 4.73 20.00
N ILE A 56 26.23 5.61 19.70
CA ILE A 56 26.19 6.50 18.53
C ILE A 56 26.22 5.70 17.22
N ILE A 57 27.11 4.70 17.12
CA ILE A 57 27.19 3.83 15.94
C ILE A 57 25.85 3.11 15.71
N ALA A 58 25.25 2.56 16.78
CA ALA A 58 23.95 1.92 16.71
C ALA A 58 22.83 2.89 16.26
N ALA A 59 22.87 4.13 16.72
CA ALA A 59 21.93 5.17 16.31
C ALA A 59 22.06 5.53 14.81
N VAL A 60 23.29 5.66 14.32
CA VAL A 60 23.54 5.90 12.88
C VAL A 60 23.05 4.72 12.03
N ALA A 61 23.32 3.49 12.46
CA ALA A 61 22.85 2.28 11.78
C ALA A 61 21.32 2.19 11.78
N PHE A 62 20.68 2.58 12.87
CA PHE A 62 19.20 2.69 12.96
C PHE A 62 18.63 3.68 11.93
N VAL A 63 19.22 4.86 11.82
CA VAL A 63 18.77 5.87 10.83
C VAL A 63 18.93 5.35 9.40
N ALA A 64 20.06 4.72 9.08
CA ALA A 64 20.25 4.09 7.76
C ALA A 64 19.19 3.03 7.46
N MET A 65 18.84 2.20 8.45
CA MET A 65 17.81 1.18 8.33
C MET A 65 16.42 1.78 8.07
N VAL A 66 16.10 2.92 8.69
CA VAL A 66 14.82 3.65 8.45
C VAL A 66 14.70 4.08 6.99
N PHE A 67 15.79 4.61 6.39
CA PHE A 67 15.79 5.01 4.98
C PHE A 67 15.63 3.82 4.03
N ILE A 68 16.31 2.70 4.30
CA ILE A 68 16.19 1.49 3.50
C ILE A 68 14.74 0.94 3.56
N HIS A 69 14.16 0.92 4.77
CA HIS A 69 12.79 0.44 4.95
C HIS A 69 11.76 1.34 4.26
N GLY A 70 11.97 2.67 4.24
CA GLY A 70 11.10 3.60 3.52
C GLY A 70 11.00 3.27 2.03
N LYS A 71 12.14 3.05 1.36
CA LYS A 71 12.16 2.65 -0.05
C LYS A 71 11.47 1.31 -0.32
N LEU A 72 11.66 0.33 0.58
CA LEU A 72 11.00 -0.96 0.47
C LEU A 72 9.47 -0.85 0.60
N SER A 73 9.00 0.02 1.49
CA SER A 73 7.57 0.27 1.67
C SER A 73 6.95 0.94 0.44
N GLU A 74 7.63 1.91 -0.18
CA GLU A 74 7.18 2.54 -1.42
C GLU A 74 7.06 1.53 -2.57
N GLU A 75 8.04 0.65 -2.74
CA GLU A 75 8.00 -0.41 -3.75
C GLU A 75 6.85 -1.38 -3.49
N LEU A 76 6.62 -1.75 -2.24
CA LEU A 76 5.53 -2.64 -1.85
C LEU A 76 4.16 -2.01 -2.15
N GLU A 77 3.95 -0.74 -1.79
CA GLU A 77 2.71 -0.02 -2.08
C GLU A 77 2.46 0.12 -3.59
N TYR A 78 3.50 0.43 -4.36
CA TYR A 78 3.40 0.48 -5.82
C TYR A 78 2.97 -0.86 -6.42
N LYS A 79 3.59 -1.97 -5.98
CA LYS A 79 3.24 -3.31 -6.47
C LYS A 79 1.83 -3.72 -6.07
N LYS A 80 1.38 -3.36 -4.85
CA LYS A 80 0.00 -3.58 -4.40
C LYS A 80 -1.01 -2.80 -5.25
N ALA A 81 -0.75 -1.52 -5.49
CA ALA A 81 -1.60 -0.71 -6.34
C ALA A 81 -1.70 -1.28 -7.77
N LYS A 82 -0.56 -1.70 -8.35
CA LYS A 82 -0.54 -2.34 -9.67
C LYS A 82 -1.33 -3.66 -9.70
N SER A 83 -1.17 -4.51 -8.68
CA SER A 83 -1.92 -5.77 -8.57
C SER A 83 -3.42 -5.52 -8.47
N GLU A 84 -3.85 -4.49 -7.73
CA GLU A 84 -5.26 -4.11 -7.61
C GLU A 84 -5.84 -3.63 -8.94
N VAL A 85 -5.09 -2.84 -9.71
CA VAL A 85 -5.52 -2.42 -11.06
C VAL A 85 -5.69 -3.63 -11.96
N LEU A 86 -4.72 -4.56 -11.99
CA LEU A 86 -4.82 -5.80 -12.78
C LEU A 86 -6.02 -6.66 -12.35
N ARG A 87 -6.28 -6.77 -11.05
CA ARG A 87 -7.45 -7.48 -10.51
C ARG A 87 -8.73 -6.88 -11.06
N ARG A 88 -8.89 -5.56 -11.01
CA ARG A 88 -10.07 -4.86 -11.55
C ARG A 88 -10.22 -5.07 -13.05
N TYR A 89 -9.13 -5.06 -13.81
CA TYR A 89 -9.18 -5.40 -15.24
C TYR A 89 -9.64 -6.82 -15.49
N ILE A 90 -9.10 -7.81 -14.78
CA ILE A 90 -9.49 -9.21 -14.93
C ILE A 90 -10.97 -9.42 -14.58
N GLU A 91 -11.44 -8.82 -13.50
CA GLU A 91 -12.83 -8.94 -13.05
C GLU A 91 -13.84 -8.32 -14.02
N ARG A 92 -13.42 -7.32 -14.84
CA ARG A 92 -14.27 -6.75 -15.91
C ARG A 92 -14.54 -7.70 -17.06
N PHE A 93 -13.69 -8.67 -17.31
CA PHE A 93 -13.95 -9.71 -18.32
C PHE A 93 -14.98 -10.75 -17.87
N GLY A 94 -15.41 -10.70 -16.62
CA GLY A 94 -16.45 -11.53 -16.05
C GLY A 94 -17.48 -10.68 -15.30
N ASP A 95 -18.22 -11.29 -14.40
CA ASP A 95 -19.22 -10.59 -13.58
C ASP A 95 -18.67 -10.04 -12.26
N GLY A 96 -17.36 -10.12 -12.02
CA GLY A 96 -16.70 -9.68 -10.79
C GLY A 96 -16.82 -8.18 -10.53
N TRP A 97 -16.86 -7.37 -11.60
CA TRP A 97 -16.98 -5.91 -11.52
C TRP A 97 -18.25 -5.44 -10.81
N LYS A 98 -19.34 -6.23 -10.84
CA LYS A 98 -20.60 -5.93 -10.15
C LYS A 98 -20.46 -5.89 -8.61
N LYS A 99 -19.32 -6.38 -8.09
CA LYS A 99 -19.00 -6.39 -6.66
C LYS A 99 -18.07 -5.24 -6.25
N PHE A 100 -17.66 -4.37 -7.17
CA PHE A 100 -16.85 -3.22 -6.83
C PHE A 100 -17.64 -2.27 -5.93
N GLU A 101 -16.97 -1.76 -4.89
CA GLU A 101 -17.58 -0.85 -3.92
C GLU A 101 -17.96 0.50 -4.55
N ASP A 102 -17.10 0.99 -5.46
CA ASP A 102 -17.32 2.25 -6.17
C ASP A 102 -18.35 2.07 -7.29
N ASN A 103 -19.60 2.30 -6.98
CA ASN A 103 -20.71 2.20 -7.92
C ASN A 103 -21.29 3.56 -8.36
N GLY A 104 -20.75 4.68 -7.84
CA GLY A 104 -21.17 6.03 -8.20
C GLY A 104 -22.50 6.47 -7.61
N ALA A 105 -23.15 5.69 -6.73
CA ALA A 105 -24.45 6.02 -6.16
C ALA A 105 -24.41 7.36 -5.39
N GLN A 106 -23.29 7.75 -4.81
CA GLN A 106 -23.10 9.03 -4.12
C GLN A 106 -23.20 10.26 -5.04
N TYR A 107 -23.08 10.07 -6.34
CA TYR A 107 -23.21 11.14 -7.35
C TYR A 107 -24.61 11.24 -7.97
N LEU A 108 -25.50 10.32 -7.61
CA LEU A 108 -26.88 10.30 -8.11
C LEU A 108 -27.73 11.37 -7.40
N GLY A 109 -28.20 12.35 -8.14
CA GLY A 109 -29.16 13.34 -7.66
C GLY A 109 -30.58 12.77 -7.49
N ASP A 110 -31.37 13.37 -6.61
CA ASP A 110 -32.76 12.93 -6.36
C ASP A 110 -33.66 13.00 -7.61
N ASP A 111 -33.38 13.99 -8.48
CA ASP A 111 -34.16 14.27 -9.71
C ASP A 111 -33.51 13.68 -10.99
N ASP A 112 -32.42 12.90 -10.87
CA ASP A 112 -31.69 12.34 -12.01
C ASP A 112 -32.36 11.07 -12.56
N LEU A 113 -33.57 11.24 -13.11
CA LEU A 113 -34.35 10.14 -13.71
C LEU A 113 -33.61 9.48 -14.86
N VAL A 114 -32.89 10.26 -15.67
CA VAL A 114 -32.14 9.75 -16.84
C VAL A 114 -30.99 8.85 -16.36
N ALA A 115 -30.23 9.25 -15.35
CA ALA A 115 -29.14 8.45 -14.83
C ALA A 115 -29.62 7.11 -14.22
N ARG A 116 -30.82 7.10 -13.65
CA ARG A 116 -31.47 5.88 -13.12
C ARG A 116 -32.00 4.98 -14.23
N ASP A 117 -32.71 5.54 -15.21
CA ASP A 117 -33.33 4.77 -16.30
C ASP A 117 -32.29 4.14 -17.22
N MET A 118 -31.10 4.75 -17.33
CA MET A 118 -30.00 4.26 -18.17
C MET A 118 -28.95 3.46 -17.40
N ASP A 119 -29.17 3.15 -16.13
CA ASP A 119 -28.21 2.44 -15.26
C ASP A 119 -26.80 3.07 -15.30
N LEU A 120 -26.73 4.42 -15.33
CA LEU A 120 -25.45 5.11 -15.40
C LEU A 120 -24.69 5.07 -14.08
N LEU A 121 -25.42 5.19 -12.95
CA LEU A 121 -24.89 5.22 -11.59
C LEU A 121 -25.61 4.20 -10.71
N GLY A 122 -24.94 3.65 -9.72
CA GLY A 122 -25.48 2.66 -8.79
C GLY A 122 -24.96 1.23 -9.03
N GLN A 123 -25.65 0.27 -8.47
CA GLN A 123 -25.26 -1.13 -8.54
C GLN A 123 -25.43 -1.68 -9.97
N SER A 124 -24.42 -2.36 -10.45
CA SER A 124 -24.32 -2.93 -11.82
C SER A 124 -24.42 -1.88 -12.93
N SER A 125 -24.04 -0.64 -12.64
CA SER A 125 -24.10 0.51 -13.54
C SER A 125 -22.92 0.59 -14.50
N LEU A 126 -23.07 1.45 -15.52
CA LEU A 126 -21.98 1.78 -16.43
C LEU A 126 -20.78 2.38 -15.69
N TYR A 127 -21.03 3.29 -14.73
CA TYR A 127 -19.97 3.87 -13.90
C TYR A 127 -19.17 2.79 -13.18
N GLN A 128 -19.83 1.86 -12.50
CA GLN A 128 -19.18 0.78 -11.76
C GLN A 128 -18.30 -0.10 -12.69
N PHE A 129 -18.75 -0.29 -13.93
CA PHE A 129 -18.01 -1.04 -14.92
C PHE A 129 -16.75 -0.30 -15.42
N ILE A 130 -16.85 1.00 -15.75
CA ILE A 130 -15.76 1.75 -16.39
C ILE A 130 -14.84 2.47 -15.40
N CYS A 131 -15.28 2.77 -14.17
CA CYS A 131 -14.50 3.56 -13.23
C CYS A 131 -13.21 2.85 -12.84
N VAL A 132 -12.07 3.49 -13.18
CA VAL A 132 -10.71 3.08 -12.81
C VAL A 132 -10.02 4.13 -11.94
N ALA A 133 -10.71 5.23 -11.64
CA ALA A 133 -10.14 6.35 -10.91
C ALA A 133 -9.81 5.95 -9.46
N GLY A 134 -8.61 6.30 -9.01
CA GLY A 134 -8.15 6.11 -7.64
C GLY A 134 -8.31 7.35 -6.75
N THR A 135 -8.73 8.49 -7.32
CA THR A 135 -8.93 9.76 -6.58
C THR A 135 -10.38 10.21 -6.67
N GLU A 136 -10.84 10.95 -5.67
CA GLU A 136 -12.22 11.46 -5.66
C GLU A 136 -12.50 12.44 -6.82
N GLU A 137 -11.52 13.29 -7.18
CA GLU A 137 -11.63 14.19 -8.33
C GLU A 137 -11.77 13.41 -9.64
N GLY A 138 -10.98 12.35 -9.81
CA GLY A 138 -11.06 11.48 -10.99
C GLY A 138 -12.37 10.71 -11.07
N LYS A 139 -12.92 10.27 -9.94
CA LYS A 139 -14.22 9.60 -9.85
C LYS A 139 -15.38 10.53 -10.20
N ARG A 140 -15.29 11.81 -9.78
CA ARG A 140 -16.31 12.83 -10.06
C ARG A 140 -16.25 13.34 -11.49
N ALA A 141 -15.09 13.26 -12.14
CA ALA A 141 -14.92 13.70 -13.52
C ALA A 141 -15.45 12.69 -14.57
N LEU A 142 -15.74 11.46 -14.14
CA LEU A 142 -16.30 10.40 -14.96
C LEU A 142 -17.82 10.51 -15.06
#